data_6dbf4f892ac6cca53e491a6463f7cddb
#
_entry.id   6dbf4f892ac6cca53e491a6463f7cddb
#
_cell.length_a   1.000
_cell.length_b   1.000
_cell.length_c   1.000
_cell.angle_alpha   90.00
_cell.angle_beta   90.00
_cell.angle_gamma   90.00
#
_symmetry.space_group_name_H-M   'P 1'
#
loop_
_entity.id
_entity.type
_entity.pdbx_description
1 polymer ?
#
loop_
_entity_poly.entity_id
_entity_poly.type
_entity_poly.pdbx_seq_one_letter_code
_entity_poly.pdbx_strand_id
1 'polypeptide(L)'
;MQQTVDKQAVAAAFGRAAHCYNQHADLQRQCGEHLMALARPGHTLQVLDAGCGTGWFSQRWRAAGHQVTALDLSEKMLQQAANNHAADHYQPGDIEALPFADARFDRSWSNLAVQWCGDLSQALRELQRVTKPGGQVLFSTLAAGSLAEVQQAWQVLGRAAPVNTFASLSRIEQAAAGSALTLIPYTLTLAFPDVLSLLRSLKGIGATHLHQGRDERPLSRGQLQQLEQVWPRDARGCLLSYQLVSGVMERE
;
A
#
# COMPACT_ATOMS: atom_id res chain seq x y z
N MET A 1 6.15 -20.20 3.05
CA MET A 1 5.56 -20.08 4.39
C MET A 1 4.62 -18.88 4.36
N GLN A 2 3.37 -19.05 4.72
CA GLN A 2 2.42 -17.96 4.96
C GLN A 2 2.93 -17.14 6.14
N GLN A 3 2.95 -15.83 5.98
CA GLN A 3 3.35 -14.94 7.07
C GLN A 3 2.11 -14.69 7.93
N THR A 4 2.16 -15.06 9.21
CA THR A 4 1.04 -14.74 10.11
C THR A 4 1.02 -13.23 10.33
N VAL A 5 0.05 -12.56 9.72
CA VAL A 5 -0.18 -11.12 9.86
C VAL A 5 -1.26 -10.88 10.91
N ASP A 6 -0.96 -10.08 11.92
CA ASP A 6 -1.97 -9.59 12.87
C ASP A 6 -2.78 -8.46 12.23
N LYS A 7 -3.90 -8.82 11.61
CA LYS A 7 -4.78 -7.87 10.92
C LYS A 7 -5.39 -6.82 11.84
N GLN A 8 -5.62 -7.15 13.11
CA GLN A 8 -6.14 -6.19 14.08
C GLN A 8 -5.08 -5.14 14.41
N ALA A 9 -3.82 -5.56 14.58
CA ALA A 9 -2.72 -4.63 14.80
C ALA A 9 -2.44 -3.75 13.57
N VAL A 10 -2.57 -4.30 12.35
CA VAL A 10 -2.50 -3.53 11.08
C VAL A 10 -3.62 -2.48 11.05
N ALA A 11 -4.89 -2.87 11.23
CA ALA A 11 -6.03 -1.96 11.23
C ALA A 11 -5.89 -0.86 12.29
N ALA A 12 -5.41 -1.22 13.50
CA ALA A 12 -5.17 -0.27 14.57
C ALA A 12 -4.03 0.72 14.24
N ALA A 13 -2.95 0.27 13.58
CA ALA A 13 -1.83 1.12 13.18
C ALA A 13 -2.26 2.18 12.16
N PHE A 14 -2.96 1.76 11.10
CA PHE A 14 -3.52 2.67 10.10
C PHE A 14 -4.60 3.58 10.70
N GLY A 15 -5.47 3.03 11.54
CA GLY A 15 -6.50 3.81 12.22
C GLY A 15 -5.96 4.93 13.13
N ARG A 16 -4.78 4.76 13.73
CA ARG A 16 -4.12 5.85 14.49
C ARG A 16 -3.60 6.96 13.57
N ALA A 17 -3.22 6.63 12.36
CA ALA A 17 -2.67 7.57 11.39
C ALA A 17 -3.76 8.28 10.55
N ALA A 18 -5.01 7.84 10.56
CA ALA A 18 -6.07 8.27 9.64
C ALA A 18 -6.22 9.79 9.53
N HIS A 19 -6.10 10.51 10.64
CA HIS A 19 -6.27 11.97 10.69
C HIS A 19 -5.12 12.75 10.02
N CYS A 20 -3.90 12.21 9.96
CA CYS A 20 -2.74 12.87 9.35
C CYS A 20 -2.20 12.12 8.12
N TYR A 21 -2.82 11.00 7.76
CA TYR A 21 -2.35 10.11 6.69
C TYR A 21 -2.04 10.86 5.39
N ASN A 22 -2.95 11.71 4.94
CA ASN A 22 -2.82 12.45 3.69
C ASN A 22 -1.64 13.44 3.66
N GLN A 23 -1.13 13.86 4.82
CA GLN A 23 0.04 14.75 4.92
C GLN A 23 1.35 14.01 4.60
N HIS A 24 1.34 12.67 4.69
CA HIS A 24 2.52 11.83 4.52
C HIS A 24 2.39 10.80 3.38
N ALA A 25 1.30 10.84 2.62
CA ALA A 25 0.94 9.82 1.62
C ALA A 25 1.51 10.10 0.21
N ASP A 26 2.68 10.73 0.09
CA ASP A 26 3.29 11.06 -1.21
C ASP A 26 3.61 9.81 -2.03
N LEU A 27 4.16 8.78 -1.37
CA LEU A 27 4.38 7.48 -2.00
C LEU A 27 3.09 6.92 -2.58
N GLN A 28 2.03 6.88 -1.76
CA GLN A 28 0.74 6.31 -2.16
C GLN A 28 0.11 7.07 -3.32
N ARG A 29 0.23 8.40 -3.32
CA ARG A 29 -0.26 9.24 -4.44
C ARG A 29 0.50 8.95 -5.72
N GLN A 30 1.83 9.02 -5.71
CA GLN A 30 2.63 8.78 -6.91
C GLN A 30 2.47 7.36 -7.45
N CYS A 31 2.44 6.37 -6.56
CA CYS A 31 2.20 4.98 -6.93
C CYS A 31 0.80 4.78 -7.54
N GLY A 32 -0.23 5.35 -6.92
CA GLY A 32 -1.59 5.24 -7.41
C GLY A 32 -1.81 6.00 -8.73
N GLU A 33 -1.17 7.16 -8.96
CA GLU A 33 -1.20 7.83 -10.26
C GLU A 33 -0.58 6.95 -11.36
N HIS A 34 0.58 6.34 -11.09
CA HIS A 34 1.20 5.40 -12.01
C HIS A 34 0.26 4.21 -12.31
N LEU A 35 -0.36 3.63 -11.28
CA LEU A 35 -1.28 2.51 -11.43
C LEU A 35 -2.56 2.94 -12.18
N MET A 36 -3.09 4.14 -11.92
CA MET A 36 -4.30 4.67 -12.56
C MET A 36 -4.09 4.88 -14.06
N ALA A 37 -2.89 5.26 -14.49
CA ALA A 37 -2.53 5.41 -15.90
C ALA A 37 -2.56 4.07 -16.68
N LEU A 38 -2.52 2.93 -16.00
CA LEU A 38 -2.61 1.59 -16.59
C LEU A 38 -4.06 1.10 -16.74
N ALA A 39 -5.02 1.85 -16.21
CA ALA A 39 -6.41 1.48 -16.28
C ALA A 39 -6.96 1.70 -17.71
N ARG A 40 -7.67 0.68 -18.23
CA ARG A 40 -8.38 0.84 -19.50
C ARG A 40 -9.44 1.94 -19.40
N PRO A 41 -9.68 2.71 -20.46
CA PRO A 41 -10.82 3.63 -20.50
C PRO A 41 -12.14 2.89 -20.27
N GLY A 42 -13.09 3.57 -19.66
CA GLY A 42 -14.43 3.03 -19.42
C GLY A 42 -15.35 4.13 -18.90
N HIS A 43 -16.65 3.93 -19.07
CA HIS A 43 -17.67 4.90 -18.64
C HIS A 43 -18.59 4.26 -17.61
N THR A 44 -18.84 4.98 -16.53
CA THR A 44 -19.82 4.60 -15.48
C THR A 44 -19.60 3.18 -14.92
N LEU A 45 -18.33 2.85 -14.64
CA LEU A 45 -17.96 1.54 -14.11
C LEU A 45 -18.34 1.41 -12.63
N GLN A 46 -18.65 0.17 -12.21
CA GLN A 46 -18.67 -0.23 -10.81
C GLN A 46 -17.24 -0.52 -10.37
N VAL A 47 -16.64 0.32 -9.54
CA VAL A 47 -15.24 0.20 -9.09
C VAL A 47 -15.21 -0.19 -7.61
N LEU A 48 -14.44 -1.23 -7.29
CA LEU A 48 -14.03 -1.55 -5.93
C LEU A 48 -12.67 -0.90 -5.66
N ASP A 49 -12.56 -0.08 -4.63
CA ASP A 49 -11.29 0.41 -4.07
C ASP A 49 -11.00 -0.39 -2.79
N ALA A 50 -10.19 -1.44 -2.90
CA ALA A 50 -9.86 -2.38 -1.85
C ALA A 50 -8.58 -1.96 -1.10
N GLY A 51 -8.73 -1.58 0.18
CA GLY A 51 -7.71 -0.92 0.98
C GLY A 51 -7.67 0.58 0.67
N CYS A 52 -8.84 1.21 0.65
CA CYS A 52 -9.03 2.59 0.19
C CYS A 52 -8.35 3.65 1.09
N GLY A 53 -7.96 3.30 2.33
CA GLY A 53 -7.45 4.24 3.30
C GLY A 53 -8.42 5.39 3.54
N THR A 54 -7.95 6.62 3.43
CA THR A 54 -8.76 7.85 3.57
C THR A 54 -9.58 8.21 2.33
N GLY A 55 -9.59 7.35 1.30
CA GLY A 55 -10.43 7.48 0.12
C GLY A 55 -9.86 8.39 -0.99
N TRP A 56 -8.57 8.68 -1.01
CA TRP A 56 -7.96 9.56 -2.00
C TRP A 56 -8.22 9.10 -3.45
N PHE A 57 -8.03 7.81 -3.75
CA PHE A 57 -8.28 7.27 -5.09
C PHE A 57 -9.75 6.95 -5.32
N SER A 58 -10.51 6.61 -4.29
CA SER A 58 -11.97 6.53 -4.39
C SER A 58 -12.56 7.83 -4.94
N GLN A 59 -12.15 9.00 -4.42
CA GLN A 59 -12.58 10.30 -4.94
C GLN A 59 -12.21 10.50 -6.41
N ARG A 60 -11.03 10.06 -6.84
CA ARG A 60 -10.56 10.21 -8.21
C ARG A 60 -11.37 9.34 -9.19
N TRP A 61 -11.64 8.08 -8.81
CA TRP A 61 -12.53 7.21 -9.57
C TRP A 61 -13.94 7.79 -9.68
N ARG A 62 -14.45 8.32 -8.59
CA ARG A 62 -15.77 8.96 -8.54
C ARG A 62 -15.83 10.24 -9.39
N ALA A 63 -14.80 11.07 -9.33
CA ALA A 63 -14.67 12.26 -10.16
C ALA A 63 -14.56 11.95 -11.66
N ALA A 64 -14.04 10.75 -12.01
CA ALA A 64 -14.02 10.24 -13.38
C ALA A 64 -15.38 9.67 -13.84
N GLY A 65 -16.44 9.77 -13.03
CA GLY A 65 -17.80 9.36 -13.38
C GLY A 65 -18.14 7.89 -13.07
N HIS A 66 -17.35 7.25 -12.22
CA HIS A 66 -17.57 5.85 -11.82
C HIS A 66 -18.35 5.78 -10.50
N GLN A 67 -19.05 4.66 -10.27
CA GLN A 67 -19.63 4.33 -8.96
C GLN A 67 -18.60 3.55 -8.15
N VAL A 68 -18.30 4.04 -6.95
CA VAL A 68 -17.19 3.53 -6.15
C VAL A 68 -17.68 2.90 -4.85
N THR A 69 -17.26 1.66 -4.61
CA THR A 69 -17.33 1.02 -3.31
C THR A 69 -15.94 1.03 -2.69
N ALA A 70 -15.79 1.73 -1.56
CA ALA A 70 -14.57 1.80 -0.79
C ALA A 70 -14.57 0.71 0.29
N LEU A 71 -13.50 -0.10 0.34
CA LEU A 71 -13.33 -1.11 1.38
C LEU A 71 -11.99 -0.90 2.09
N ASP A 72 -12.00 -0.98 3.41
CA ASP A 72 -10.77 -0.97 4.23
C ASP A 72 -10.94 -1.86 5.46
N LEU A 73 -9.83 -2.42 5.93
CA LEU A 73 -9.78 -3.20 7.15
C LEU A 73 -9.94 -2.33 8.40
N SER A 74 -9.52 -1.06 8.32
CA SER A 74 -9.60 -0.09 9.39
C SER A 74 -10.88 0.75 9.30
N GLU A 75 -11.81 0.56 10.25
CA GLU A 75 -13.03 1.37 10.33
C GLU A 75 -12.72 2.88 10.45
N LYS A 76 -11.60 3.25 11.10
CA LYS A 76 -11.21 4.66 11.21
C LYS A 76 -10.75 5.25 9.88
N MET A 77 -10.12 4.46 9.02
CA MET A 77 -9.82 4.87 7.65
C MET A 77 -11.10 5.06 6.85
N LEU A 78 -12.04 4.10 6.91
CA LEU A 78 -13.36 4.23 6.27
C LEU A 78 -14.15 5.42 6.77
N GLN A 79 -14.12 5.68 8.08
CA GLN A 79 -14.78 6.86 8.65
C GLN A 79 -14.17 8.16 8.07
N GLN A 80 -12.84 8.21 7.92
CA GLN A 80 -12.19 9.36 7.29
C GLN A 80 -12.55 9.48 5.81
N ALA A 81 -12.61 8.36 5.08
CA ALA A 81 -13.05 8.32 3.68
C ALA A 81 -14.52 8.82 3.55
N ALA A 82 -15.39 8.41 4.46
CA ALA A 82 -16.79 8.85 4.49
C ALA A 82 -16.91 10.35 4.81
N ASN A 83 -16.14 10.87 5.77
CA ASN A 83 -16.07 12.29 6.07
C ASN A 83 -15.61 13.12 4.86
N ASN A 84 -14.75 12.54 4.03
CA ASN A 84 -14.26 13.15 2.78
C ASN A 84 -15.24 12.97 1.62
N HIS A 85 -16.40 12.32 1.80
CA HIS A 85 -17.33 11.95 0.73
C HIS A 85 -16.66 11.25 -0.44
N ALA A 86 -15.74 10.31 -0.14
CA ALA A 86 -14.80 9.76 -1.11
C ALA A 86 -15.43 8.74 -2.07
N ALA A 87 -16.48 8.02 -1.65
CA ALA A 87 -17.08 6.93 -2.39
C ALA A 87 -18.63 6.98 -2.29
N ASP A 88 -19.31 6.15 -3.06
CA ASP A 88 -20.76 5.99 -3.00
C ASP A 88 -21.17 4.99 -1.92
N HIS A 89 -20.31 3.97 -1.67
CA HIS A 89 -20.51 2.95 -0.64
C HIS A 89 -19.24 2.72 0.16
N TYR A 90 -19.39 2.41 1.46
CA TYR A 90 -18.30 2.15 2.39
C TYR A 90 -18.55 0.80 3.06
N GLN A 91 -17.57 -0.10 2.99
CA GLN A 91 -17.66 -1.45 3.50
C GLN A 91 -16.43 -1.80 4.32
N PRO A 92 -16.54 -2.04 5.64
CA PRO A 92 -15.44 -2.64 6.38
C PRO A 92 -15.22 -4.07 5.89
N GLY A 93 -13.94 -4.45 5.70
CA GLY A 93 -13.64 -5.79 5.19
C GLY A 93 -12.16 -6.04 4.97
N ASP A 94 -11.87 -7.31 4.73
CA ASP A 94 -10.55 -7.84 4.46
C ASP A 94 -10.44 -8.19 2.96
N ILE A 95 -9.33 -7.78 2.32
CA ILE A 95 -9.08 -8.10 0.91
C ILE A 95 -8.98 -9.61 0.69
N GLU A 96 -8.53 -10.38 1.69
CA GLU A 96 -8.42 -11.84 1.62
C GLU A 96 -9.77 -12.57 1.79
N ALA A 97 -10.85 -11.84 2.13
CA ALA A 97 -12.21 -12.38 2.29
C ALA A 97 -13.23 -11.27 1.98
N LEU A 98 -13.32 -10.89 0.71
CA LEU A 98 -14.17 -9.78 0.27
C LEU A 98 -15.67 -10.11 0.47
N PRO A 99 -16.44 -9.26 1.19
CA PRO A 99 -17.84 -9.51 1.51
C PRO A 99 -18.78 -9.16 0.33
N PHE A 100 -18.39 -9.56 -0.87
CA PHE A 100 -19.14 -9.29 -2.10
C PHE A 100 -19.38 -10.58 -2.89
N ALA A 101 -20.47 -10.61 -3.64
CA ALA A 101 -20.77 -11.66 -4.59
C ALA A 101 -19.72 -11.67 -5.74
N ASP A 102 -19.60 -12.82 -6.39
CA ASP A 102 -18.80 -12.96 -7.60
C ASP A 102 -19.26 -12.01 -8.70
N ALA A 103 -18.33 -11.56 -9.53
CA ALA A 103 -18.60 -10.76 -10.71
C ALA A 103 -19.46 -9.50 -10.48
N ARG A 104 -19.21 -8.79 -9.37
CA ARG A 104 -19.95 -7.58 -9.01
C ARG A 104 -19.37 -6.32 -9.65
N PHE A 105 -18.06 -6.20 -9.75
CA PHE A 105 -17.37 -4.97 -10.15
C PHE A 105 -16.82 -5.07 -11.57
N ASP A 106 -16.85 -3.96 -12.29
CA ASP A 106 -16.20 -3.86 -13.60
C ASP A 106 -14.68 -3.72 -13.46
N ARG A 107 -14.27 -3.14 -12.32
CA ARG A 107 -12.87 -2.93 -11.97
C ARG A 107 -12.65 -3.11 -10.48
N SER A 108 -11.62 -3.88 -10.11
CA SER A 108 -11.09 -3.91 -8.75
C SER A 108 -9.73 -3.23 -8.71
N TRP A 109 -9.57 -2.35 -7.75
CA TRP A 109 -8.41 -1.52 -7.54
C TRP A 109 -7.85 -1.73 -6.14
N SER A 110 -6.52 -1.83 -6.00
CA SER A 110 -5.86 -1.91 -4.69
C SER A 110 -4.48 -1.27 -4.75
N ASN A 111 -4.32 -0.10 -4.16
CA ASN A 111 -3.06 0.65 -4.19
C ASN A 111 -2.32 0.54 -2.86
N LEU A 112 -1.15 -0.12 -2.87
CA LEU A 112 -0.28 -0.31 -1.71
C LEU A 112 -1.02 -0.86 -0.47
N ALA A 113 -1.93 -1.81 -0.68
CA ALA A 113 -2.67 -2.48 0.40
C ALA A 113 -2.38 -3.98 0.47
N VAL A 114 -2.19 -4.68 -0.66
CA VAL A 114 -2.03 -6.14 -0.68
C VAL A 114 -0.77 -6.65 0.02
N GLN A 115 0.25 -5.83 0.22
CA GLN A 115 1.44 -6.20 1.01
C GLN A 115 1.16 -6.41 2.51
N TRP A 116 -0.01 -6.00 2.98
CA TRP A 116 -0.47 -6.18 4.36
C TRP A 116 -1.31 -7.46 4.54
N CYS A 117 -1.55 -8.20 3.46
CA CYS A 117 -2.23 -9.47 3.49
C CYS A 117 -1.30 -10.59 3.96
N GLY A 118 -1.84 -11.58 4.66
CA GLY A 118 -1.12 -12.78 5.08
C GLY A 118 -0.86 -13.72 3.91
N ASP A 119 -1.79 -13.76 2.95
CA ASP A 119 -1.72 -14.55 1.72
C ASP A 119 -2.03 -13.67 0.50
N LEU A 120 -0.99 -13.24 -0.19
CA LEU A 120 -1.12 -12.44 -1.42
C LEU A 120 -1.93 -13.18 -2.50
N SER A 121 -1.74 -14.51 -2.61
CA SER A 121 -2.49 -15.31 -3.61
C SER A 121 -3.99 -15.30 -3.31
N GLN A 122 -4.37 -15.37 -2.04
CA GLN A 122 -5.77 -15.29 -1.64
C GLN A 122 -6.35 -13.91 -1.93
N ALA A 123 -5.62 -12.84 -1.59
CA ALA A 123 -6.05 -11.48 -1.88
C ALA A 123 -6.29 -11.25 -3.38
N LEU A 124 -5.37 -11.70 -4.24
CA LEU A 124 -5.50 -11.58 -5.69
C LEU A 124 -6.66 -12.42 -6.23
N ARG A 125 -6.88 -13.66 -5.72
CA ARG A 125 -8.04 -14.48 -6.09
C ARG A 125 -9.36 -13.80 -5.73
N GLU A 126 -9.47 -13.19 -4.56
CA GLU A 126 -10.67 -12.47 -4.14
C GLU A 126 -10.96 -11.25 -5.01
N LEU A 127 -9.92 -10.44 -5.32
CA LEU A 127 -10.06 -9.32 -6.26
C LEU A 127 -10.54 -9.79 -7.63
N GLN A 128 -10.02 -10.92 -8.14
CA GLN A 128 -10.51 -11.51 -9.39
C GLN A 128 -11.93 -12.05 -9.28
N ARG A 129 -12.25 -12.76 -8.18
CA ARG A 129 -13.59 -13.35 -7.98
C ARG A 129 -14.68 -12.31 -8.06
N VAL A 130 -14.49 -11.17 -7.40
CA VAL A 130 -15.48 -10.09 -7.36
C VAL A 130 -15.51 -9.21 -8.61
N THR A 131 -14.48 -9.32 -9.48
CA THR A 131 -14.43 -8.60 -10.75
C THR A 131 -15.21 -9.39 -11.81
N LYS A 132 -15.98 -8.72 -12.68
CA LYS A 132 -16.74 -9.35 -13.78
C LYS A 132 -15.82 -9.95 -14.84
N PRO A 133 -16.25 -11.01 -15.57
CA PRO A 133 -15.59 -11.40 -16.83
C PRO A 133 -15.43 -10.19 -17.77
N GLY A 134 -14.26 -10.07 -18.40
CA GLY A 134 -13.89 -8.87 -19.18
C GLY A 134 -13.50 -7.66 -18.35
N GLY A 135 -13.61 -7.73 -17.01
CA GLY A 135 -13.19 -6.67 -16.09
C GLY A 135 -11.68 -6.68 -15.84
N GLN A 136 -11.20 -5.67 -15.12
CA GLN A 136 -9.78 -5.44 -14.87
C GLN A 136 -9.50 -5.37 -13.38
N VAL A 137 -8.49 -6.09 -12.91
CA VAL A 137 -7.91 -5.93 -11.56
C VAL A 137 -6.60 -5.17 -11.67
N LEU A 138 -6.47 -4.10 -10.92
CA LEU A 138 -5.29 -3.26 -10.82
C LEU A 138 -4.80 -3.26 -9.38
N PHE A 139 -3.55 -3.61 -9.17
CA PHE A 139 -2.96 -3.53 -7.83
C PHE A 139 -1.54 -3.00 -7.87
N SER A 140 -1.11 -2.42 -6.77
CA SER A 140 0.29 -2.07 -6.55
C SER A 140 0.76 -2.63 -5.22
N THR A 141 2.05 -2.97 -5.16
CA THR A 141 2.68 -3.51 -3.96
C THR A 141 4.14 -3.10 -3.87
N LEU A 142 4.67 -3.11 -2.65
CA LEU A 142 6.10 -3.04 -2.41
C LEU A 142 6.75 -4.40 -2.68
N ALA A 143 7.96 -4.37 -3.24
CA ALA A 143 8.76 -5.56 -3.51
C ALA A 143 10.05 -5.58 -2.68
N ALA A 144 10.70 -6.75 -2.65
CA ALA A 144 12.00 -6.95 -2.02
C ALA A 144 13.03 -5.92 -2.53
N GLY A 145 13.84 -5.40 -1.62
CA GLY A 145 14.77 -4.30 -1.88
C GLY A 145 14.23 -2.91 -1.53
N SER A 146 12.94 -2.77 -1.21
CA SER A 146 12.39 -1.51 -0.67
C SER A 146 13.02 -1.16 0.67
N LEU A 147 13.21 0.16 0.91
CA LEU A 147 13.72 0.71 2.17
C LEU A 147 15.14 0.22 2.52
N ALA A 148 15.96 -0.04 1.50
CA ALA A 148 17.34 -0.51 1.68
C ALA A 148 18.18 0.48 2.51
N GLU A 149 17.92 1.78 2.37
CA GLU A 149 18.60 2.85 3.11
C GLU A 149 18.33 2.74 4.62
N VAL A 150 17.11 2.36 5.01
CA VAL A 150 16.77 2.11 6.42
C VAL A 150 17.58 0.92 6.95
N GLN A 151 17.64 -0.17 6.19
CA GLN A 151 18.40 -1.37 6.60
C GLN A 151 19.89 -1.05 6.78
N GLN A 152 20.50 -0.37 5.80
CA GLN A 152 21.90 0.02 5.85
C GLN A 152 22.21 0.97 7.01
N ALA A 153 21.37 1.99 7.21
CA ALA A 153 21.56 2.97 8.28
C ALA A 153 21.45 2.34 9.67
N TRP A 154 20.50 1.40 9.88
CA TRP A 154 20.37 0.70 11.17
C TRP A 154 21.49 -0.27 11.46
N GLN A 155 22.16 -0.84 10.43
CA GLN A 155 23.38 -1.64 10.62
C GLN A 155 24.49 -0.83 11.30
N VAL A 156 24.63 0.46 10.98
CA VAL A 156 25.61 1.35 11.63
C VAL A 156 25.32 1.51 13.13
N LEU A 157 24.05 1.43 13.53
CA LEU A 157 23.66 1.49 14.94
C LEU A 157 23.78 0.12 15.65
N GLY A 158 24.15 -0.96 14.95
CA GLY A 158 24.14 -2.32 15.50
C GLY A 158 22.73 -2.79 15.91
N ARG A 159 21.68 -2.29 15.24
CA ARG A 159 20.27 -2.58 15.54
C ARG A 159 19.55 -3.17 14.32
N ALA A 160 18.52 -3.98 14.58
CA ALA A 160 17.62 -4.43 13.52
C ALA A 160 16.80 -3.24 12.97
N ALA A 161 16.73 -3.15 11.65
CA ALA A 161 15.95 -2.11 10.99
C ALA A 161 14.44 -2.32 11.24
N PRO A 162 13.67 -1.24 11.53
CA PRO A 162 12.23 -1.34 11.77
C PRO A 162 11.43 -1.38 10.46
N VAL A 163 11.73 -2.34 9.60
CA VAL A 163 11.09 -2.52 8.29
C VAL A 163 10.63 -3.96 8.08
N ASN A 164 9.49 -4.12 7.43
CA ASN A 164 8.98 -5.43 7.04
C ASN A 164 9.76 -6.01 5.84
N THR A 165 9.73 -7.32 5.69
CA THR A 165 10.20 -8.01 4.50
C THR A 165 9.08 -8.03 3.46
N PHE A 166 9.39 -7.58 2.23
CA PHE A 166 8.46 -7.59 1.12
C PHE A 166 8.70 -8.79 0.20
N ALA A 167 7.66 -9.19 -0.55
CA ALA A 167 7.73 -10.30 -1.49
C ALA A 167 8.71 -10.00 -2.64
N SER A 168 9.42 -11.02 -3.11
CA SER A 168 10.19 -10.92 -4.35
C SER A 168 9.27 -10.84 -5.56
N LEU A 169 9.75 -10.32 -6.69
CA LEU A 169 9.00 -10.26 -7.94
C LEU A 169 8.48 -11.64 -8.34
N SER A 170 9.34 -12.68 -8.27
CA SER A 170 8.95 -14.06 -8.58
C SER A 170 7.84 -14.59 -7.66
N ARG A 171 7.80 -14.17 -6.39
CA ARG A 171 6.73 -14.55 -5.49
C ARG A 171 5.41 -13.83 -5.80
N ILE A 172 5.48 -12.58 -6.26
CA ILE A 172 4.31 -11.83 -6.74
C ILE A 172 3.74 -12.49 -8.00
N GLU A 173 4.60 -12.89 -8.95
CA GLU A 173 4.22 -13.64 -10.15
C GLU A 173 3.53 -14.96 -9.80
N GLN A 174 4.12 -15.74 -8.89
CA GLN A 174 3.55 -17.00 -8.43
C GLN A 174 2.19 -16.81 -7.73
N ALA A 175 2.01 -15.71 -7.00
CA ALA A 175 0.75 -15.44 -6.30
C ALA A 175 -0.43 -15.22 -7.25
N ALA A 176 -0.18 -14.77 -8.47
CA ALA A 176 -1.17 -14.56 -9.52
C ALA A 176 -1.14 -15.65 -10.61
N ALA A 177 -0.50 -16.80 -10.35
CA ALA A 177 -0.40 -17.89 -11.30
C ALA A 177 -1.81 -18.36 -11.73
N GLY A 178 -1.99 -18.56 -13.06
CA GLY A 178 -3.28 -18.93 -13.66
C GLY A 178 -4.12 -17.75 -14.13
N SER A 179 -3.61 -16.51 -14.01
CA SER A 179 -4.27 -15.29 -14.50
C SER A 179 -3.46 -14.67 -15.63
N ALA A 180 -4.12 -13.98 -16.55
CA ALA A 180 -3.46 -13.10 -17.52
C ALA A 180 -2.92 -11.87 -16.77
N LEU A 181 -1.69 -11.98 -16.24
CA LEU A 181 -1.03 -10.97 -15.42
C LEU A 181 0.09 -10.26 -16.18
N THR A 182 0.07 -8.95 -16.14
CA THR A 182 1.22 -8.10 -16.50
C THR A 182 1.76 -7.44 -15.24
N LEU A 183 3.05 -7.64 -14.95
CA LEU A 183 3.75 -6.94 -13.87
C LEU A 183 4.69 -5.87 -14.44
N ILE A 184 4.64 -4.70 -13.86
CA ILE A 184 5.47 -3.54 -14.22
C ILE A 184 6.26 -3.14 -12.97
N PRO A 185 7.51 -3.64 -12.81
CA PRO A 185 8.39 -3.23 -11.74
C PRO A 185 8.99 -1.86 -12.01
N TYR A 186 9.12 -1.03 -10.98
CA TYR A 186 9.78 0.27 -11.05
C TYR A 186 10.30 0.71 -9.69
N THR A 187 11.19 1.69 -9.67
CA THR A 187 11.71 2.28 -8.43
C THR A 187 11.20 3.71 -8.29
N LEU A 188 10.71 4.03 -7.10
CA LEU A 188 10.38 5.41 -6.73
C LEU A 188 11.26 5.81 -5.55
N THR A 189 11.98 6.95 -5.70
CA THR A 189 12.81 7.49 -4.63
C THR A 189 12.28 8.84 -4.20
N LEU A 190 11.86 8.91 -2.92
CA LEU A 190 11.46 10.15 -2.27
C LEU A 190 12.69 10.80 -1.60
N ALA A 191 12.68 12.12 -1.53
CA ALA A 191 13.70 12.90 -0.83
C ALA A 191 13.07 13.68 0.32
N PHE A 192 13.77 13.74 1.45
CA PHE A 192 13.33 14.40 2.67
C PHE A 192 14.40 15.38 3.15
N PRO A 193 14.02 16.51 3.78
CA PRO A 193 15.00 17.50 4.27
C PRO A 193 16.04 16.89 5.21
N ASP A 194 15.61 15.96 6.07
CA ASP A 194 16.42 15.30 7.09
C ASP A 194 15.87 13.91 7.43
N VAL A 195 16.65 13.11 8.16
CA VAL A 195 16.27 11.76 8.58
C VAL A 195 15.06 11.77 9.51
N LEU A 196 14.89 12.79 10.34
CA LEU A 196 13.75 12.87 11.25
C LEU A 196 12.43 13.05 10.50
N SER A 197 12.41 13.90 9.46
CA SER A 197 11.27 14.09 8.57
C SER A 197 10.92 12.81 7.82
N LEU A 198 11.94 12.09 7.34
CA LEU A 198 11.79 10.79 6.69
C LEU A 198 11.16 9.75 7.64
N LEU A 199 11.67 9.62 8.87
CA LEU A 199 11.12 8.69 9.85
C LEU A 199 9.69 9.06 10.29
N ARG A 200 9.38 10.36 10.34
CA ARG A 200 8.03 10.85 10.59
C ARG A 200 7.07 10.49 9.46
N SER A 201 7.51 10.53 8.21
CA SER A 201 6.68 10.14 7.06
C SER A 201 6.28 8.66 7.16
N LEU A 202 7.22 7.76 7.43
CA LEU A 202 6.94 6.33 7.62
C LEU A 202 5.96 6.07 8.78
N LYS A 203 6.09 6.84 9.87
CA LYS A 203 5.15 6.77 10.99
C LYS A 203 3.78 7.36 10.64
N GLY A 204 3.76 8.45 9.88
CA GLY A 204 2.54 9.19 9.53
C GLY A 204 1.57 8.41 8.64
N ILE A 205 2.08 7.50 7.80
CA ILE A 205 1.24 6.59 6.99
C ILE A 205 0.83 5.30 7.72
N GLY A 206 1.15 5.14 8.99
CA GLY A 206 0.82 3.93 9.74
C GLY A 206 1.66 2.69 9.38
N ALA A 207 2.65 2.80 8.49
CA ALA A 207 3.53 1.70 8.08
C ALA A 207 4.55 1.30 9.16
N THR A 208 4.16 1.44 10.42
CA THR A 208 5.00 1.13 11.59
C THR A 208 4.68 -0.22 12.20
N HIS A 209 3.67 -0.93 11.69
CA HIS A 209 3.39 -2.28 12.13
C HIS A 209 4.42 -3.23 11.53
N LEU A 210 5.22 -3.86 12.40
CA LEU A 210 6.16 -4.92 12.01
C LEU A 210 5.51 -6.27 12.27
N HIS A 211 5.56 -7.14 11.27
CA HIS A 211 5.06 -8.51 11.40
C HIS A 211 5.89 -9.35 12.38
N GLN A 212 7.15 -8.98 12.62
CA GLN A 212 8.05 -9.65 13.56
C GLN A 212 8.94 -8.63 14.29
N GLY A 213 9.04 -8.80 15.61
CA GLY A 213 10.04 -8.21 16.50
C GLY A 213 10.38 -6.73 16.29
N ARG A 214 9.77 -5.85 17.04
CA ARG A 214 10.15 -4.44 17.10
C ARG A 214 11.18 -4.23 18.19
N ASP A 215 12.31 -3.58 17.88
CA ASP A 215 13.13 -2.94 18.92
C ASP A 215 12.40 -1.69 19.40
N GLU A 216 11.78 -1.78 20.57
CA GLU A 216 10.94 -0.70 21.15
C GLU A 216 11.75 0.47 21.71
N ARG A 217 13.07 0.31 21.80
CA ARG A 217 13.93 1.38 22.34
C ARG A 217 13.91 2.60 21.42
N PRO A 218 13.54 3.78 21.92
CA PRO A 218 13.56 4.99 21.12
C PRO A 218 14.99 5.32 20.66
N LEU A 219 15.11 6.01 19.55
CA LEU A 219 16.39 6.55 19.09
C LEU A 219 16.83 7.69 20.03
N SER A 220 18.06 7.61 20.53
CA SER A 220 18.69 8.73 21.22
C SER A 220 19.06 9.86 20.24
N ARG A 221 19.34 11.07 20.77
CA ARG A 221 19.82 12.18 19.94
C ARG A 221 21.13 11.84 19.20
N GLY A 222 22.06 11.16 19.88
CA GLY A 222 23.32 10.72 19.27
C GLY A 222 23.11 9.71 18.15
N GLN A 223 22.20 8.75 18.31
CA GLN A 223 21.86 7.80 17.26
C GLN A 223 21.20 8.49 16.05
N LEU A 224 20.30 9.46 16.29
CA LEU A 224 19.72 10.24 15.20
C LEU A 224 20.78 11.03 14.42
N GLN A 225 21.76 11.62 15.12
CA GLN A 225 22.90 12.31 14.48
C GLN A 225 23.77 11.33 13.67
N GLN A 226 24.01 10.11 14.18
CA GLN A 226 24.73 9.08 13.41
C GLN A 226 23.95 8.69 12.14
N LEU A 227 22.64 8.49 12.22
CA LEU A 227 21.82 8.23 11.05
C LEU A 227 21.89 9.37 10.04
N GLU A 228 21.83 10.63 10.51
CA GLU A 228 21.91 11.82 9.65
C GLU A 228 23.24 11.91 8.87
N GLN A 229 24.34 11.45 9.47
CA GLN A 229 25.66 11.45 8.86
C GLN A 229 25.84 10.37 7.79
N VAL A 230 25.20 9.20 7.99
CA VAL A 230 25.39 8.03 7.11
C VAL A 230 24.27 7.86 6.09
N TRP A 231 23.18 8.62 6.22
CA TRP A 231 22.03 8.47 5.33
C TRP A 231 22.36 8.90 3.90
N PRO A 232 22.05 8.08 2.88
CA PRO A 232 22.23 8.46 1.48
C PRO A 232 21.44 9.73 1.13
N ARG A 233 22.10 10.70 0.48
CA ARG A 233 21.48 11.97 0.12
C ARG A 233 21.99 12.50 -1.21
N ASP A 234 21.18 13.33 -1.83
CA ASP A 234 21.56 14.17 -2.98
C ASP A 234 21.17 15.65 -2.72
N ALA A 235 21.16 16.47 -3.77
CA ALA A 235 20.78 17.89 -3.67
C ALA A 235 19.34 18.13 -3.16
N ARG A 236 18.46 17.12 -3.22
CA ARG A 236 17.07 17.19 -2.75
C ARG A 236 16.92 16.82 -1.26
N GLY A 237 17.92 16.15 -0.67
CA GLY A 237 17.91 15.72 0.74
C GLY A 237 18.20 14.25 0.95
N CYS A 238 17.73 13.70 2.07
CA CYS A 238 17.84 12.29 2.44
C CYS A 238 16.95 11.43 1.56
N LEU A 239 17.50 10.40 0.94
CA LEU A 239 16.80 9.55 -0.02
C LEU A 239 16.14 8.34 0.66
N LEU A 240 14.97 7.96 0.18
CA LEU A 240 14.28 6.74 0.57
C LEU A 240 13.68 6.08 -0.66
N SER A 241 14.15 4.88 -0.97
CA SER A 241 13.81 4.17 -2.20
C SER A 241 12.83 3.03 -1.95
N TYR A 242 11.87 2.91 -2.84
CA TYR A 242 10.84 1.90 -2.85
C TYR A 242 10.90 1.12 -4.16
N GLN A 243 11.07 -0.20 -4.06
CA GLN A 243 10.89 -1.11 -5.18
C GLN A 243 9.40 -1.41 -5.28
N LEU A 244 8.78 -1.01 -6.37
CA LEU A 244 7.33 -1.07 -6.58
C LEU A 244 7.00 -2.00 -7.73
N VAL A 245 5.83 -2.61 -7.65
CA VAL A 245 5.26 -3.41 -8.73
C VAL A 245 3.82 -2.98 -8.93
N SER A 246 3.49 -2.54 -10.14
CA SER A 246 2.12 -2.42 -10.59
C SER A 246 1.72 -3.71 -11.30
N GLY A 247 0.60 -4.30 -10.90
CA GLY A 247 0.03 -5.50 -11.50
C GLY A 247 -1.30 -5.18 -12.18
N VAL A 248 -1.45 -5.66 -13.39
CA VAL A 248 -2.69 -5.59 -14.17
C VAL A 248 -3.11 -7.01 -14.52
N MET A 249 -4.30 -7.41 -14.09
CA MET A 249 -4.90 -8.70 -14.43
C MET A 249 -6.20 -8.46 -15.20
N GLU A 250 -6.35 -9.18 -16.31
CA GLU A 250 -7.59 -9.23 -17.06
C GLU A 250 -8.37 -10.47 -16.61
N ARG A 251 -9.65 -10.30 -16.25
CA ARG A 251 -10.50 -11.45 -15.94
C ARG A 251 -11.16 -11.95 -17.24
N GLU A 252 -10.81 -13.15 -17.65
CA GLU A 252 -11.47 -13.88 -18.74
C GLU A 252 -12.92 -14.26 -18.41
#